data_a75a1f7b56c52eba24a99846089a725e
#
_entry.id   a75a1f7b56c52eba24a99846089a725e
#
_cell.length_a   1.000
_cell.length_b   1.000
_cell.length_c   1.000
_cell.angle_alpha   90.00
_cell.angle_beta   90.00
_cell.angle_gamma   90.00
#
_symmetry.space_group_name_H-M   'P 1'
#
loop_
_entity.id
_entity.type
_entity.pdbx_description
1 polymer ?
#
loop_
_entity_poly.entity_id
_entity_poly.type
_entity_poly.pdbx_seq_one_letter_code
_entity_poly.pdbx_strand_id
1 'polypeptide(L)'
;VDELTIRLMTVAGILLLAAGGALWARGRRPFHPPIQIAGLDLPPGVVVFTSTRCRRCKDAIAAAKALDVPLREVTYELEADLQERAGVSGVPLTIVIDHSGLLVAQYAGKVRLRTLQRAVARAQL
;
A
#
# COMPACT_ATOMS: atom_id res chain seq x y z
N VAL A 1 9.25 -39.80 -32.91
CA VAL A 1 9.41 -38.42 -32.42
C VAL A 1 10.85 -38.01 -32.66
N ASP A 2 11.07 -37.00 -33.47
CA ASP A 2 12.40 -36.51 -33.80
C ASP A 2 13.03 -35.76 -32.63
N GLU A 3 14.34 -35.89 -32.48
CA GLU A 3 15.09 -35.19 -31.47
C GLU A 3 14.87 -33.67 -31.56
N LEU A 4 14.75 -33.13 -32.78
CA LEU A 4 14.44 -31.72 -33.01
C LEU A 4 13.07 -31.34 -32.44
N THR A 5 12.07 -32.18 -32.57
CA THR A 5 10.71 -31.95 -32.05
C THR A 5 10.74 -31.88 -30.51
N ILE A 6 11.48 -32.79 -29.87
CA ILE A 6 11.64 -32.80 -28.41
C ILE A 6 12.32 -31.52 -27.93
N ARG A 7 13.39 -31.11 -28.62
CA ARG A 7 14.10 -29.87 -28.27
C ARG A 7 13.22 -28.63 -28.43
N LEU A 8 12.45 -28.55 -29.50
CA LEU A 8 11.52 -27.44 -29.73
C LEU A 8 10.41 -27.39 -28.68
N MET A 9 9.84 -28.53 -28.28
CA MET A 9 8.83 -28.61 -27.23
C MET A 9 9.39 -28.20 -25.87
N THR A 10 10.61 -28.61 -25.56
CA THR A 10 11.27 -28.24 -24.30
C THR A 10 11.53 -26.74 -24.21
N VAL A 11 12.04 -26.15 -25.29
CA VAL A 11 12.28 -24.71 -25.35
C VAL A 11 10.98 -23.91 -25.24
N ALA A 12 9.94 -24.35 -25.99
CA ALA A 12 8.63 -23.71 -25.91
C ALA A 12 8.02 -23.79 -24.51
N GLY A 13 8.15 -24.94 -23.84
CA GLY A 13 7.69 -25.12 -22.47
C GLY A 13 8.41 -24.19 -21.48
N ILE A 14 9.72 -24.06 -21.58
CA ILE A 14 10.52 -23.16 -20.73
C ILE A 14 10.13 -21.70 -20.97
N LEU A 15 9.94 -21.29 -22.23
CA LEU A 15 9.52 -19.92 -22.55
C LEU A 15 8.12 -19.59 -22.01
N LEU A 16 7.18 -20.54 -22.08
CA LEU A 16 5.84 -20.37 -21.52
C LEU A 16 5.87 -20.24 -20.00
N LEU A 17 6.66 -21.05 -19.32
CA LEU A 17 6.83 -20.95 -17.86
C LEU A 17 7.46 -19.63 -17.46
N ALA A 18 8.47 -19.18 -18.16
CA ALA A 18 9.12 -17.90 -17.91
C ALA A 18 8.16 -16.72 -18.12
N ALA A 19 7.39 -16.73 -19.21
CA ALA A 19 6.38 -15.70 -19.49
C ALA A 19 5.26 -15.70 -18.45
N GLY A 20 4.75 -16.87 -18.08
CA GLY A 20 3.72 -17.02 -17.04
C GLY A 20 4.20 -16.53 -15.68
N GLY A 21 5.43 -16.87 -15.29
CA GLY A 21 6.05 -16.40 -14.05
C GLY A 21 6.27 -14.88 -14.03
N ALA A 22 6.71 -14.30 -15.15
CA ALA A 22 6.89 -12.86 -15.27
C ALA A 22 5.56 -12.10 -15.18
N LEU A 23 4.50 -12.57 -15.82
CA LEU A 23 3.17 -11.99 -15.74
C LEU A 23 2.60 -12.08 -14.32
N TRP A 24 2.80 -13.20 -13.65
CA TRP A 24 2.36 -13.40 -12.27
C TRP A 24 3.10 -12.46 -11.30
N ALA A 25 4.41 -12.30 -11.46
CA ALA A 25 5.21 -11.37 -10.66
C ALA A 25 4.78 -9.91 -10.85
N ARG A 26 4.38 -9.51 -12.08
CA ARG A 26 3.85 -8.17 -12.36
C ARG A 26 2.50 -7.91 -11.68
N GLY A 27 1.69 -8.94 -11.49
CA GLY A 27 0.39 -8.84 -10.82
C GLY A 27 0.50 -8.73 -9.29
N ARG A 28 1.67 -9.01 -8.71
CA ARG A 28 1.88 -8.86 -7.27
C ARG A 28 1.99 -7.38 -6.91
N ARG A 29 1.08 -6.92 -6.08
CA ARG A 29 1.18 -5.59 -5.47
C ARG A 29 2.38 -5.58 -4.51
N PRO A 30 3.10 -4.45 -4.41
CA PRO A 30 4.16 -4.34 -3.42
C PRO A 30 3.59 -4.65 -2.04
N PHE A 31 4.17 -5.66 -1.39
CA PHE A 31 3.78 -6.04 -0.05
C PHE A 31 4.40 -5.07 0.94
N HIS A 32 3.57 -4.40 1.70
CA HIS A 32 4.01 -3.63 2.86
C HIS A 32 3.60 -4.40 4.11
N PRO A 33 4.54 -4.74 5.00
CA PRO A 33 4.17 -5.44 6.22
C PRO A 33 3.22 -4.58 7.07
N PRO A 34 2.33 -5.20 7.88
CA PRO A 34 1.46 -4.45 8.76
C PRO A 34 2.28 -3.54 9.69
N ILE A 35 1.86 -2.28 9.80
CA ILE A 35 2.51 -1.33 10.69
C ILE A 35 2.01 -1.48 12.13
N GLN A 36 2.82 -1.03 13.07
CA GLN A 36 2.50 -1.04 14.50
C GLN A 36 2.06 0.36 14.92
N ILE A 37 0.79 0.53 15.26
CA ILE A 37 0.26 1.82 15.71
C ILE A 37 0.03 1.90 17.21
N ALA A 38 0.13 0.79 17.92
CA ALA A 38 -0.03 0.75 19.37
C ALA A 38 0.99 1.66 20.07
N GLY A 39 0.50 2.55 20.93
CA GLY A 39 1.36 3.49 21.68
C GLY A 39 1.88 4.69 20.90
N LEU A 40 1.45 4.89 19.63
CA LEU A 40 1.89 6.01 18.81
C LEU A 40 1.02 7.26 18.94
N ASP A 41 -0.07 7.19 19.68
CA ASP A 41 -1.00 8.33 19.90
C ASP A 41 -1.53 8.94 18.59
N LEU A 42 -1.88 8.08 17.63
CA LEU A 42 -2.50 8.50 16.38
C LEU A 42 -4.01 8.63 16.55
N PRO A 43 -4.63 9.73 16.07
CA PRO A 43 -6.06 9.95 16.21
C PRO A 43 -6.87 9.00 15.30
N PRO A 44 -8.14 8.71 15.65
CA PRO A 44 -9.06 8.08 14.72
C PRO A 44 -9.21 8.89 13.44
N GLY A 45 -9.37 8.21 12.32
CA GLY A 45 -9.49 8.84 11.02
C GLY A 45 -8.54 8.24 9.99
N VAL A 46 -8.24 9.00 8.96
CA VAL A 46 -7.27 8.64 7.93
C VAL A 46 -5.92 9.25 8.28
N VAL A 47 -4.89 8.43 8.29
CA VAL A 47 -3.51 8.88 8.48
C VAL A 47 -2.72 8.56 7.22
N VAL A 48 -2.02 9.54 6.67
CA VAL A 48 -1.18 9.37 5.49
C VAL A 48 0.27 9.69 5.86
N PHE A 49 1.12 8.69 5.70
CA PHE A 49 2.57 8.86 5.87
C PHE A 49 3.17 9.34 4.55
N THR A 50 3.85 10.45 4.58
CA THR A 50 4.38 11.14 3.41
C THR A 50 5.85 11.53 3.57
N SER A 51 6.43 12.06 2.50
CA SER A 51 7.74 12.71 2.48
C SER A 51 7.67 13.92 1.56
N THR A 52 8.44 14.95 1.83
CA THR A 52 8.55 16.13 0.96
C THR A 52 9.11 15.80 -0.43
N ARG A 53 9.82 14.68 -0.57
CA ARG A 53 10.39 14.19 -1.84
C ARG A 53 9.47 13.25 -2.62
N CYS A 54 8.29 12.99 -2.11
CA CYS A 54 7.35 12.01 -2.68
C CYS A 54 6.32 12.71 -3.56
N ARG A 55 6.37 12.46 -4.87
CA ARG A 55 5.39 13.02 -5.83
C ARG A 55 4.01 12.39 -5.68
N ARG A 56 3.94 11.09 -5.41
CA ARG A 56 2.68 10.33 -5.27
C ARG A 56 1.94 10.66 -3.98
N CYS A 57 2.62 11.21 -2.99
CA CYS A 57 2.00 11.58 -1.72
C CYS A 57 0.94 12.67 -1.87
N LYS A 58 1.09 13.56 -2.84
CA LYS A 58 0.07 14.58 -3.15
C LYS A 58 -1.26 13.96 -3.56
N ASP A 59 -1.21 12.89 -4.37
CA ASP A 59 -2.42 12.17 -4.80
C ASP A 59 -3.08 11.44 -3.63
N ALA A 60 -2.30 10.83 -2.75
CA ALA A 60 -2.81 10.16 -1.56
C ALA A 60 -3.50 11.17 -0.60
N ILE A 61 -2.90 12.33 -0.39
CA ILE A 61 -3.48 13.39 0.42
C ILE A 61 -4.76 13.94 -0.22
N ALA A 62 -4.77 14.15 -1.55
CA ALA A 62 -5.95 14.62 -2.26
C ALA A 62 -7.13 13.63 -2.14
N ALA A 63 -6.86 12.34 -2.27
CA ALA A 63 -7.88 11.30 -2.08
C ALA A 63 -8.42 11.30 -0.64
N ALA A 64 -7.57 11.45 0.36
CA ALA A 64 -7.98 11.50 1.76
C ALA A 64 -8.78 12.76 2.08
N LYS A 65 -8.40 13.91 1.53
CA LYS A 65 -9.15 15.18 1.70
C LYS A 65 -10.53 15.16 1.06
N ALA A 66 -10.72 14.36 0.02
CA ALA A 66 -12.03 14.19 -0.61
C ALA A 66 -13.04 13.45 0.28
N LEU A 67 -12.57 12.78 1.32
CA LEU A 67 -13.40 12.16 2.35
C LEU A 67 -13.62 13.20 3.47
N ASP A 68 -14.81 13.44 3.85
CA ASP A 68 -15.14 14.38 4.93
C ASP A 68 -14.93 13.72 6.32
N VAL A 69 -13.70 13.29 6.58
CA VAL A 69 -13.28 12.63 7.82
C VAL A 69 -11.99 13.21 8.34
N PRO A 70 -11.66 13.04 9.64
CA PRO A 70 -10.39 13.52 10.20
C PRO A 70 -9.19 12.98 9.42
N LEU A 71 -8.28 13.85 9.03
CA LEU A 71 -7.07 13.52 8.29
C LEU A 71 -5.84 14.00 9.07
N ARG A 72 -4.89 13.10 9.26
CA ARG A 72 -3.58 13.40 9.81
C ARG A 72 -2.50 13.06 8.78
N GLU A 73 -1.72 14.03 8.38
CA GLU A 73 -0.52 13.81 7.58
C GLU A 73 0.71 13.69 8.49
N VAL A 74 1.47 12.62 8.32
CA VAL A 74 2.75 12.42 9.00
C VAL A 74 3.85 12.49 7.96
N THR A 75 4.57 13.61 7.95
CA THR A 75 5.66 13.86 7.00
C THR A 75 6.98 13.38 7.59
N TYR A 76 7.73 12.59 6.83
CA TYR A 76 8.98 12.00 7.32
C TYR A 76 9.98 13.04 7.82
N GLU A 77 10.15 14.13 7.10
CA GLU A 77 11.12 15.20 7.45
C GLU A 77 10.77 15.94 8.76
N LEU A 78 9.51 15.87 9.18
CA LEU A 78 9.03 16.48 10.42
C LEU A 78 8.89 15.47 11.57
N GLU A 79 8.55 14.23 11.26
CA GLU A 79 8.20 13.20 12.23
C GLU A 79 8.82 11.84 11.87
N ALA A 80 10.11 11.83 11.52
CA ALA A 80 10.84 10.63 11.15
C ALA A 80 10.76 9.53 12.22
N ASP A 81 10.89 9.90 13.48
CA ASP A 81 10.81 8.98 14.61
C ASP A 81 9.46 8.26 14.67
N LEU A 82 8.36 8.96 14.42
CA LEU A 82 7.02 8.38 14.39
C LEU A 82 6.89 7.35 13.25
N GLN A 83 7.37 7.68 12.07
CA GLN A 83 7.34 6.76 10.93
C GLN A 83 8.21 5.52 11.19
N GLU A 84 9.39 5.69 11.75
CA GLU A 84 10.30 4.58 12.08
C GLU A 84 9.70 3.66 13.15
N ARG A 85 9.13 4.21 14.22
CA ARG A 85 8.48 3.43 15.27
C ARG A 85 7.25 2.67 14.77
N ALA A 86 6.51 3.24 13.82
CA ALA A 86 5.39 2.58 13.17
C ALA A 86 5.82 1.45 12.22
N GLY A 87 7.06 1.45 11.78
CA GLY A 87 7.57 0.49 10.81
C GLY A 87 7.21 0.82 9.38
N VAL A 88 7.06 2.12 9.07
CA VAL A 88 6.79 2.59 7.70
C VAL A 88 8.06 2.44 6.87
N SER A 89 8.01 1.59 5.84
CA SER A 89 9.15 1.32 4.95
C SER A 89 9.06 2.04 3.61
N GLY A 90 7.96 2.70 3.31
CA GLY A 90 7.78 3.43 2.06
C GLY A 90 6.59 4.37 2.13
N VAL A 91 6.63 5.40 1.32
CA VAL A 91 5.58 6.41 1.21
C VAL A 91 5.09 6.53 -0.23
N PRO A 92 3.83 6.91 -0.47
CA PRO A 92 2.79 7.15 0.53
C PRO A 92 2.28 5.85 1.16
N LEU A 93 1.93 5.90 2.43
CA LEU A 93 1.24 4.83 3.12
C LEU A 93 -0.01 5.43 3.77
N THR A 94 -1.18 4.93 3.40
CA THR A 94 -2.46 5.41 3.93
C THR A 94 -3.04 4.35 4.86
N ILE A 95 -3.41 4.76 6.06
CA ILE A 95 -4.06 3.88 7.03
C ILE A 95 -5.37 4.49 7.50
N VAL A 96 -6.29 3.63 7.92
CA VAL A 96 -7.57 4.00 8.51
C VAL A 96 -7.63 3.44 9.92
N ILE A 97 -7.86 4.31 10.90
CA ILE A 97 -7.94 3.99 12.33
C ILE A 97 -9.36 4.28 12.80
N ASP A 98 -10.00 3.33 13.48
CA ASP A 98 -11.33 3.52 14.03
C ASP A 98 -11.33 4.26 15.38
N HIS A 99 -12.52 4.52 15.93
CA HIS A 99 -12.65 5.23 17.19
C HIS A 99 -12.08 4.48 18.40
N SER A 100 -11.88 3.17 18.29
CA SER A 100 -11.24 2.37 19.35
C SER A 100 -9.70 2.35 19.24
N GLY A 101 -9.13 2.98 18.21
CA GLY A 101 -7.70 3.02 17.97
C GLY A 101 -7.16 1.82 17.21
N LEU A 102 -8.03 1.00 16.62
CA LEU A 102 -7.63 -0.17 15.84
C LEU A 102 -7.37 0.19 14.38
N LEU A 103 -6.36 -0.44 13.81
CA LEU A 103 -6.05 -0.34 12.38
C LEU A 103 -7.09 -1.13 11.58
N VAL A 104 -7.91 -0.42 10.79
CA VAL A 104 -8.95 -1.03 9.96
C VAL A 104 -8.44 -1.40 8.59
N ALA A 105 -7.58 -0.55 8.00
CA ALA A 105 -7.06 -0.75 6.66
C ALA A 105 -5.70 -0.09 6.49
N GLN A 106 -4.89 -0.63 5.58
CA GLN A 106 -3.57 -0.14 5.23
C GLN A 106 -3.36 -0.26 3.72
N TYR A 107 -2.96 0.82 3.08
CA TYR A 107 -2.73 0.87 1.63
C TYR A 107 -1.38 1.48 1.33
N ALA A 108 -0.53 0.74 0.62
CA ALA A 108 0.74 1.24 0.12
C ALA A 108 0.58 1.82 -1.29
N GLY A 109 1.15 3.00 -1.50
CA GLY A 109 1.09 3.69 -2.79
C GLY A 109 -0.27 4.30 -3.09
N LYS A 110 -0.66 4.29 -4.36
CA LYS A 110 -1.92 4.88 -4.82
C LYS A 110 -3.11 4.06 -4.32
N VAL A 111 -4.06 4.71 -3.67
CA VAL A 111 -5.32 4.12 -3.26
C VAL A 111 -6.48 4.77 -4.02
N ARG A 112 -7.42 3.94 -4.49
CA ARG A 112 -8.63 4.45 -5.15
C ARG A 112 -9.57 5.04 -4.11
N LEU A 113 -10.20 6.15 -4.45
CA LEU A 113 -11.15 6.83 -3.57
C LEU A 113 -12.25 5.90 -3.07
N ARG A 114 -12.83 5.08 -3.95
CA ARG A 114 -13.88 4.12 -3.56
C ARG A 114 -13.39 3.09 -2.54
N THR A 115 -12.16 2.61 -2.69
CA THR A 115 -11.55 1.66 -1.75
C THR A 115 -11.39 2.31 -0.37
N LEU A 116 -10.91 3.54 -0.36
CA LEU A 116 -10.73 4.31 0.87
C LEU A 116 -12.07 4.65 1.52
N GLN A 117 -13.09 5.02 0.75
CA GLN A 117 -14.45 5.25 1.22
C GLN A 117 -15.03 4.03 1.93
N ARG A 118 -14.82 2.83 1.37
CA ARG A 118 -15.28 1.58 2.00
C ARG A 118 -14.59 1.32 3.33
N ALA A 119 -13.29 1.57 3.41
CA ALA A 119 -12.53 1.41 4.65
C ALA A 119 -13.02 2.39 5.73
N VAL A 120 -13.25 3.63 5.37
CA VAL A 120 -13.80 4.68 6.25
C VAL A 120 -15.21 4.29 6.74
N ALA A 121 -16.05 3.75 5.87
CA ALA A 121 -17.38 3.27 6.24
C ALA A 121 -17.30 2.09 7.23
N ARG A 122 -16.38 1.15 7.02
CA ARG A 122 -16.15 0.04 7.97
C ARG A 122 -15.67 0.54 9.34
N ALA A 123 -14.87 1.58 9.36
CA ALA A 123 -14.37 2.21 10.58
C ALA A 123 -15.42 3.06 11.29
N GLN A 124 -16.58 3.30 10.67
CA GLN A 124 -17.67 4.13 11.18
C GLN A 124 -17.22 5.58 11.50
N LEU A 125 -16.38 6.11 10.64
CA LEU A 125 -15.88 7.48 10.72
C LEU A 125 -16.85 8.49 10.10
#